data_9b628d0b21bfaf04d55cbb8cc0274484
#
_entry.id   9b628d0b21bfaf04d55cbb8cc0274484
#
_cell.length_a   1.000
_cell.length_b   1.000
_cell.length_c   1.000
_cell.angle_alpha   90.00
_cell.angle_beta   90.00
_cell.angle_gamma   90.00
#
_symmetry.space_group_name_H-M   'P 1'
#
loop_
_entity.id
_entity.type
_entity.pdbx_description
1 polymer ?
#
loop_
_entity_poly.entity_id
_entity_poly.type
_entity_poly.pdbx_seq_one_letter_code
_entity_poly.pdbx_strand_id
1 'polypeptide(L)'
;MAQLNIMTKHNKMVVILMSSLCVICTACGFRPLYNQTGAANSQALSSVVILKIKDRSGQKLRNFLLERFFSNQRSGITTHTLKVVINEEINELNIRKDGSATRAKLKITANFYLTHKASGKQFKGKVSSTSSYNMLGSDFATLGAESDARNRALRSIAEDLRLRVAGALTNVPRTIEKIIYPKKDIR
;
A
#
# COMPACT_ATOMS: atom_id res chain seq x y z
N MET A 1 -35.53 47.50 27.34
CA MET A 1 -35.29 47.25 25.90
C MET A 1 -33.80 47.07 25.54
N ALA A 2 -32.84 47.49 26.35
CA ALA A 2 -31.38 47.32 26.04
C ALA A 2 -30.84 45.89 26.20
N GLN A 3 -31.40 45.10 27.12
CA GLN A 3 -30.91 43.76 27.42
C GLN A 3 -31.17 42.76 26.29
N LEU A 4 -32.27 42.90 25.54
CA LEU A 4 -32.65 42.02 24.46
C LEU A 4 -31.71 42.14 23.24
N ASN A 5 -31.11 43.30 23.04
CA ASN A 5 -30.24 43.59 21.88
C ASN A 5 -28.83 43.04 22.04
N ILE A 6 -28.37 42.86 23.28
CA ILE A 6 -27.04 42.31 23.59
C ILE A 6 -27.04 40.77 23.39
N MET A 7 -28.11 40.09 23.79
CA MET A 7 -28.26 38.61 23.60
C MET A 7 -28.32 38.22 22.12
N THR A 8 -29.01 38.99 21.27
CA THR A 8 -29.08 38.74 19.84
C THR A 8 -27.74 38.99 19.12
N LYS A 9 -26.96 39.94 19.60
CA LYS A 9 -25.63 40.26 19.05
C LYS A 9 -24.60 39.17 19.37
N HIS A 10 -24.63 38.63 20.59
CA HIS A 10 -23.78 37.49 21.00
C HIS A 10 -24.11 36.22 20.20
N ASN A 11 -25.38 35.90 20.02
CA ASN A 11 -25.80 34.72 19.24
C ASN A 11 -25.39 34.84 17.79
N LYS A 12 -25.49 35.99 17.15
CA LYS A 12 -25.02 36.23 15.78
C LYS A 12 -23.51 36.08 15.66
N MET A 13 -22.73 36.57 16.66
CA MET A 13 -21.29 36.45 16.66
C MET A 13 -20.82 34.99 16.83
N VAL A 14 -21.50 34.17 17.66
CA VAL A 14 -21.23 32.76 17.83
C VAL A 14 -21.54 31.96 16.55
N VAL A 15 -22.66 32.28 15.88
CA VAL A 15 -23.01 31.61 14.60
C VAL A 15 -22.00 31.94 13.50
N ILE A 16 -21.51 33.20 13.42
CA ILE A 16 -20.48 33.58 12.45
C ILE A 16 -19.14 32.86 12.76
N LEU A 17 -18.78 32.74 14.04
CA LEU A 17 -17.56 32.05 14.46
C LEU A 17 -17.63 30.55 14.15
N MET A 18 -18.77 29.90 14.41
CA MET A 18 -18.98 28.48 14.05
C MET A 18 -19.00 28.26 12.54
N SER A 19 -19.60 29.16 11.76
CA SER A 19 -19.59 29.08 10.30
C SER A 19 -18.18 29.23 9.74
N SER A 20 -17.36 30.14 10.29
CA SER A 20 -15.94 30.30 9.91
C SER A 20 -15.10 29.08 10.24
N LEU A 21 -15.36 28.41 11.37
CA LEU A 21 -14.65 27.16 11.75
C LEU A 21 -14.98 26.00 10.82
N CYS A 22 -16.23 25.88 10.34
CA CYS A 22 -16.61 24.86 9.35
C CYS A 22 -15.92 25.05 8.00
N VAL A 23 -15.69 26.29 7.56
CA VAL A 23 -14.99 26.59 6.30
C VAL A 23 -13.51 26.18 6.36
N ILE A 24 -12.86 26.32 7.51
CA ILE A 24 -11.45 25.93 7.71
C ILE A 24 -11.29 24.40 7.66
N CYS A 25 -12.26 23.62 8.11
CA CYS A 25 -12.24 22.16 8.05
C CYS A 25 -12.36 21.61 6.62
N THR A 26 -12.98 22.32 5.69
CA THR A 26 -13.08 21.90 4.28
C THR A 26 -11.84 22.23 3.45
N ALA A 27 -10.96 23.11 3.93
CA ALA A 27 -9.71 23.47 3.27
C ALA A 27 -8.58 22.44 3.44
N CYS A 28 -8.73 21.49 4.36
CA CYS A 28 -7.83 20.35 4.51
C CYS A 28 -7.99 19.34 3.37
N GLY A 29 -7.79 19.60 2.14
CA GLY A 29 -7.85 18.76 0.94
C GLY A 29 -7.77 17.24 1.12
N PHE A 30 -8.31 16.69 2.23
CA PHE A 30 -8.34 15.27 2.55
C PHE A 30 -9.27 14.56 1.56
N ARG A 31 -8.66 13.95 0.54
CA ARG A 31 -9.37 13.01 -0.33
C ARG A 31 -9.27 11.63 0.30
N PRO A 32 -10.36 11.05 0.78
CA PRO A 32 -10.35 9.68 1.28
C PRO A 32 -9.90 8.74 0.16
N LEU A 33 -8.84 7.98 0.42
CA LEU A 33 -8.21 7.04 -0.55
C LEU A 33 -9.21 5.95 -1.01
N TYR A 34 -10.30 5.76 -0.31
CA TYR A 34 -11.33 4.74 -0.54
C TYR A 34 -12.60 5.25 -1.25
N ASN A 35 -12.69 6.53 -1.58
CA ASN A 35 -13.81 7.03 -2.39
C ASN A 35 -13.52 6.76 -3.88
N GLN A 36 -14.28 7.11 -4.82
CA GLN A 36 -14.26 6.79 -6.27
C GLN A 36 -12.90 6.45 -6.91
N THR A 37 -11.78 6.94 -6.36
CA THR A 37 -10.41 6.51 -6.67
C THR A 37 -10.15 5.04 -6.30
N GLY A 38 -10.85 4.47 -5.32
CA GLY A 38 -10.70 3.07 -4.93
C GLY A 38 -11.13 2.10 -6.04
N ALA A 39 -12.24 2.39 -6.73
CA ALA A 39 -12.71 1.57 -7.84
C ALA A 39 -11.80 1.70 -9.07
N ALA A 40 -11.35 2.91 -9.41
CA ALA A 40 -10.40 3.16 -10.49
C ALA A 40 -9.03 2.51 -10.21
N ASN A 41 -8.55 2.58 -8.97
CA ASN A 41 -7.31 1.93 -8.54
C ASN A 41 -7.42 0.40 -8.57
N SER A 42 -8.56 -0.17 -8.17
CA SER A 42 -8.82 -1.61 -8.24
C SER A 42 -8.83 -2.10 -9.69
N GLN A 43 -9.44 -1.34 -10.59
CA GLN A 43 -9.47 -1.66 -12.01
C GLN A 43 -8.08 -1.53 -12.65
N ALA A 44 -7.29 -0.51 -12.29
CA ALA A 44 -5.92 -0.38 -12.75
C ALA A 44 -5.03 -1.53 -12.25
N LEU A 45 -5.15 -1.91 -10.97
CA LEU A 45 -4.41 -3.03 -10.39
C LEU A 45 -4.78 -4.37 -11.03
N SER A 46 -6.05 -4.57 -11.43
CA SER A 46 -6.50 -5.80 -12.10
C SER A 46 -5.87 -6.04 -13.48
N SER A 47 -5.30 -5.00 -14.09
CA SER A 47 -4.57 -5.07 -15.36
C SER A 47 -3.09 -5.49 -15.20
N VAL A 48 -2.61 -5.70 -13.96
CA VAL A 48 -1.21 -6.05 -13.66
C VAL A 48 -1.04 -7.55 -13.55
N VAL A 49 -0.09 -8.13 -14.29
CA VAL A 49 0.33 -9.52 -14.13
C VAL A 49 1.45 -9.61 -13.11
N ILE A 50 1.24 -10.37 -12.03
CA ILE A 50 2.26 -10.64 -11.02
C ILE A 50 3.03 -11.89 -11.42
N LEU A 51 4.33 -11.75 -11.70
CA LEU A 51 5.21 -12.86 -12.04
C LEU A 51 5.42 -13.79 -10.83
N LYS A 52 5.89 -15.00 -11.10
CA LYS A 52 6.28 -15.96 -10.05
C LYS A 52 7.44 -15.36 -9.24
N ILE A 53 7.30 -15.34 -7.92
CA ILE A 53 8.34 -14.92 -6.98
C ILE A 53 9.00 -16.19 -6.45
N LYS A 54 10.34 -16.19 -6.41
CA LYS A 54 11.12 -17.35 -5.94
C LYS A 54 10.88 -17.61 -4.46
N ASP A 55 11.15 -18.81 -4.02
CA ASP A 55 11.12 -19.30 -2.64
C ASP A 55 9.72 -19.35 -1.99
N ARG A 56 9.65 -20.00 -0.83
CA ARG A 56 8.40 -20.21 -0.08
C ARG A 56 7.79 -18.87 0.38
N SER A 57 8.62 -17.95 0.86
CA SER A 57 8.18 -16.61 1.25
C SER A 57 7.71 -15.78 0.07
N GLY A 58 8.38 -15.95 -1.10
CA GLY A 58 7.97 -15.31 -2.34
C GLY A 58 6.61 -15.81 -2.82
N GLN A 59 6.31 -17.10 -2.70
CA GLN A 59 5.00 -17.65 -3.03
C GLN A 59 3.91 -17.11 -2.11
N LYS A 60 4.18 -17.01 -0.78
CA LYS A 60 3.25 -16.39 0.17
C LYS A 60 3.01 -14.92 -0.16
N LEU A 61 4.07 -14.15 -0.44
CA LEU A 61 3.93 -12.75 -0.86
C LEU A 61 3.08 -12.62 -2.12
N ARG A 62 3.32 -13.48 -3.11
CA ARG A 62 2.53 -13.49 -4.35
C ARG A 62 1.05 -13.74 -4.08
N ASN A 63 0.70 -14.67 -3.19
CA ASN A 63 -0.69 -14.93 -2.82
C ASN A 63 -1.33 -13.71 -2.15
N PHE A 64 -0.63 -13.06 -1.22
CA PHE A 64 -1.11 -11.81 -0.60
C PHE A 64 -1.28 -10.67 -1.61
N LEU A 65 -0.42 -10.59 -2.63
CA LEU A 65 -0.56 -9.61 -3.70
C LEU A 65 -1.75 -9.93 -4.61
N LEU A 66 -1.96 -11.20 -4.97
CA LEU A 66 -3.09 -11.63 -5.77
C LEU A 66 -4.42 -11.31 -5.10
N GLU A 67 -4.54 -11.58 -3.80
CA GLU A 67 -5.71 -11.25 -3.00
C GLU A 67 -6.01 -9.73 -3.02
N ARG A 68 -4.99 -8.89 -2.87
CA ARG A 68 -5.13 -7.43 -2.82
C ARG A 68 -5.34 -6.75 -4.17
N PHE A 69 -4.80 -7.33 -5.24
CA PHE A 69 -4.89 -6.76 -6.59
C PHE A 69 -6.19 -7.18 -7.28
N PHE A 70 -6.71 -8.37 -6.97
CA PHE A 70 -7.85 -8.99 -7.66
C PHE A 70 -9.04 -9.21 -6.73
N SER A 71 -9.28 -8.29 -5.78
CA SER A 71 -10.39 -8.39 -4.82
C SER A 71 -11.77 -8.52 -5.46
N ASN A 72 -11.96 -8.01 -6.69
CA ASN A 72 -13.25 -8.06 -7.36
C ASN A 72 -13.23 -8.94 -8.62
N GLN A 73 -12.35 -8.68 -9.57
CA GLN A 73 -12.20 -9.49 -10.81
C GLN A 73 -10.86 -9.18 -11.48
N ARG A 74 -10.33 -10.15 -12.25
CA ARG A 74 -9.21 -9.88 -13.16
C ARG A 74 -9.72 -9.14 -14.39
N SER A 75 -9.04 -8.08 -14.79
CA SER A 75 -9.25 -7.48 -16.10
C SER A 75 -8.82 -8.48 -17.18
N GLY A 76 -9.62 -8.63 -18.24
CA GLY A 76 -9.23 -9.45 -19.40
C GLY A 76 -8.00 -8.88 -20.13
N ILE A 77 -7.74 -7.57 -20.03
CA ILE A 77 -6.63 -6.88 -20.70
C ILE A 77 -5.53 -6.61 -19.68
N THR A 78 -4.36 -7.20 -19.90
CA THR A 78 -3.18 -7.02 -19.04
C THR A 78 -2.19 -6.07 -19.68
N THR A 79 -1.98 -4.91 -19.06
CA THR A 79 -1.13 -3.82 -19.59
C THR A 79 0.25 -3.77 -18.94
N HIS A 80 0.38 -4.28 -17.72
CA HIS A 80 1.62 -4.20 -16.94
C HIS A 80 2.05 -5.56 -16.41
N THR A 81 3.35 -5.69 -16.14
CA THR A 81 3.96 -6.86 -15.50
C THR A 81 4.70 -6.41 -14.24
N LEU A 82 4.41 -7.05 -13.12
CA LEU A 82 5.09 -6.82 -11.83
C LEU A 82 6.04 -7.97 -11.54
N LYS A 83 7.36 -7.67 -11.49
CA LYS A 83 8.42 -8.55 -11.02
C LYS A 83 8.82 -8.11 -9.62
N VAL A 84 8.89 -9.05 -8.68
CA VAL A 84 9.34 -8.80 -7.31
C VAL A 84 10.45 -9.77 -6.95
N VAL A 85 11.48 -9.25 -6.27
CA VAL A 85 12.59 -10.03 -5.72
C VAL A 85 12.68 -9.71 -4.24
N ILE A 86 12.63 -10.72 -3.38
CA ILE A 86 12.72 -10.56 -1.92
C ILE A 86 14.06 -11.01 -1.38
N ASN A 87 14.48 -10.39 -0.28
CA ASN A 87 15.59 -10.78 0.54
C ASN A 87 15.18 -10.76 2.00
N GLU A 88 15.53 -11.81 2.75
CA GLU A 88 15.25 -11.94 4.19
C GLU A 88 16.56 -11.87 4.97
N GLU A 89 16.52 -11.17 6.08
CA GLU A 89 17.65 -11.00 7.01
C GLU A 89 17.13 -11.19 8.43
N ILE A 90 17.75 -12.10 9.18
CA ILE A 90 17.42 -12.36 10.58
C ILE A 90 18.60 -11.89 11.42
N ASN A 91 18.32 -11.03 12.40
CA ASN A 91 19.30 -10.54 13.36
C ASN A 91 18.84 -10.90 14.77
N GLU A 92 19.68 -11.61 15.50
CA GLU A 92 19.45 -11.95 16.90
C GLU A 92 19.72 -10.74 17.78
N LEU A 93 18.89 -10.56 18.80
CA LEU A 93 18.92 -9.44 19.72
C LEU A 93 18.87 -9.96 21.17
N ASN A 94 19.39 -9.14 22.11
CA ASN A 94 19.36 -9.43 23.53
C ASN A 94 20.01 -10.77 23.87
N ILE A 95 21.29 -10.89 23.60
CA ILE A 95 22.10 -12.05 23.95
C ILE A 95 22.29 -12.07 25.47
N ARG A 96 21.96 -13.19 26.12
CA ARG A 96 22.19 -13.44 27.53
C ARG A 96 23.67 -13.71 27.84
N LYS A 97 24.02 -13.73 29.13
CA LYS A 97 25.39 -14.04 29.57
C LYS A 97 25.84 -15.45 29.16
N ASP A 98 24.90 -16.37 28.97
CA ASP A 98 25.14 -17.74 28.49
C ASP A 98 25.29 -17.84 26.95
N GLY A 99 25.24 -16.71 26.24
CA GLY A 99 25.35 -16.65 24.78
C GLY A 99 24.03 -16.90 24.04
N SER A 100 22.92 -17.21 24.73
CA SER A 100 21.63 -17.45 24.09
C SER A 100 20.91 -16.14 23.75
N ALA A 101 20.34 -16.05 22.55
CA ALA A 101 19.48 -14.93 22.16
C ALA A 101 18.07 -15.13 22.69
N THR A 102 17.42 -14.06 23.16
CA THR A 102 16.04 -14.11 23.66
C THR A 102 15.04 -13.53 22.68
N ARG A 103 15.50 -12.80 21.67
CA ARG A 103 14.68 -12.12 20.68
C ARG A 103 15.41 -12.07 19.34
N ALA A 104 14.67 -12.21 18.26
CA ALA A 104 15.16 -12.01 16.92
C ALA A 104 14.33 -10.97 16.15
N LYS A 105 14.99 -10.33 15.18
CA LYS A 105 14.44 -9.34 14.28
C LYS A 105 14.54 -9.85 12.86
N LEU A 106 13.40 -10.13 12.23
CA LEU A 106 13.30 -10.49 10.83
C LEU A 106 13.03 -9.23 10.01
N LYS A 107 13.91 -8.92 9.06
CA LYS A 107 13.76 -7.85 8.08
C LYS A 107 13.57 -8.48 6.71
N ILE A 108 12.49 -8.16 6.04
CA ILE A 108 12.25 -8.56 4.66
C ILE A 108 12.28 -7.33 3.78
N THR A 109 13.04 -7.40 2.71
CA THR A 109 13.16 -6.35 1.70
C THR A 109 12.66 -6.88 0.36
N ALA A 110 11.77 -6.16 -0.30
CA ALA A 110 11.27 -6.47 -1.62
C ALA A 110 11.64 -5.37 -2.62
N ASN A 111 12.43 -5.73 -3.63
CA ASN A 111 12.68 -4.89 -4.78
C ASN A 111 11.66 -5.23 -5.86
N PHE A 112 11.01 -4.22 -6.45
CA PHE A 112 9.98 -4.45 -7.44
C PHE A 112 10.20 -3.64 -8.71
N TYR A 113 9.72 -4.20 -9.81
CA TYR A 113 9.82 -3.65 -11.16
C TYR A 113 8.46 -3.79 -11.82
N LEU A 114 7.80 -2.65 -12.05
CA LEU A 114 6.54 -2.57 -12.79
C LEU A 114 6.86 -2.13 -14.22
N THR A 115 6.63 -3.01 -15.18
CA THR A 115 6.94 -2.77 -16.59
C THR A 115 5.66 -2.67 -17.40
N HIS A 116 5.50 -1.58 -18.15
CA HIS A 116 4.40 -1.43 -19.12
C HIS A 116 4.72 -2.22 -20.38
N LYS A 117 3.83 -3.16 -20.76
CA LYS A 117 4.10 -4.14 -21.83
C LYS A 117 4.33 -3.52 -23.20
N ALA A 118 3.55 -2.50 -23.57
CA ALA A 118 3.62 -1.90 -24.90
C ALA A 118 4.80 -0.95 -25.07
N SER A 119 5.15 -0.14 -24.04
CA SER A 119 6.22 0.87 -24.15
C SER A 119 7.54 0.42 -23.56
N GLY A 120 7.58 -0.69 -22.83
CA GLY A 120 8.76 -1.12 -22.08
C GLY A 120 9.16 -0.21 -20.91
N LYS A 121 8.44 0.88 -20.67
CA LYS A 121 8.70 1.77 -19.54
C LYS A 121 8.64 1.01 -18.23
N GLN A 122 9.62 1.25 -17.37
CA GLN A 122 9.74 0.56 -16.10
C GLN A 122 9.74 1.54 -14.93
N PHE A 123 8.87 1.29 -13.96
CA PHE A 123 8.91 1.89 -12.64
C PHE A 123 9.51 0.89 -11.67
N LYS A 124 10.53 1.30 -10.91
CA LYS A 124 11.23 0.46 -9.93
C LYS A 124 11.18 1.08 -8.55
N GLY A 125 11.17 0.25 -7.55
CA GLY A 125 11.20 0.68 -6.17
C GLY A 125 11.60 -0.43 -5.21
N LYS A 126 11.68 -0.04 -3.94
CA LYS A 126 12.05 -0.91 -2.83
C LYS A 126 11.07 -0.67 -1.68
N VAL A 127 10.57 -1.74 -1.08
CA VAL A 127 9.82 -1.73 0.17
C VAL A 127 10.47 -2.67 1.17
N SER A 128 10.33 -2.39 2.45
CA SER A 128 10.87 -3.26 3.49
C SER A 128 9.96 -3.26 4.69
N SER A 129 9.86 -4.41 5.36
CA SER A 129 9.15 -4.56 6.62
C SER A 129 10.02 -5.31 7.61
N THR A 130 9.88 -4.94 8.88
CA THR A 130 10.60 -5.56 9.98
C THR A 130 9.60 -6.07 11.00
N SER A 131 9.77 -7.31 11.44
CA SER A 131 8.99 -7.94 12.48
C SER A 131 9.90 -8.62 13.49
N SER A 132 9.64 -8.44 14.77
CA SER A 132 10.39 -9.13 15.83
C SER A 132 9.60 -10.29 16.38
N TYR A 133 10.29 -11.31 16.90
CA TYR A 133 9.73 -12.44 17.60
C TYR A 133 10.63 -12.86 18.76
N ASN A 134 10.05 -13.50 19.77
CA ASN A 134 10.80 -14.04 20.89
C ASN A 134 11.33 -15.43 20.55
N MET A 135 12.55 -15.70 20.95
CA MET A 135 13.14 -17.04 20.92
C MET A 135 12.75 -17.72 22.24
N LEU A 136 12.05 -18.83 22.12
CA LEU A 136 11.48 -19.57 23.25
C LEU A 136 12.37 -20.77 23.59
N GLY A 137 12.19 -21.34 24.76
CA GLY A 137 12.97 -22.51 25.20
C GLY A 137 12.67 -23.79 24.40
N SER A 138 11.69 -23.77 23.51
CA SER A 138 11.37 -24.84 22.57
C SER A 138 11.61 -24.37 21.14
N ASP A 139 12.38 -25.15 20.37
CA ASP A 139 12.66 -24.88 18.96
C ASP A 139 11.37 -24.84 18.12
N PHE A 140 10.43 -25.74 18.42
CA PHE A 140 9.13 -25.77 17.73
C PHE A 140 8.33 -24.48 17.95
N ALA A 141 8.29 -23.98 19.18
CA ALA A 141 7.62 -22.73 19.50
C ALA A 141 8.32 -21.52 18.86
N THR A 142 9.65 -21.52 18.79
CA THR A 142 10.45 -20.50 18.12
C THR A 142 10.19 -20.48 16.62
N LEU A 143 10.13 -21.63 15.95
CA LEU A 143 9.77 -21.74 14.51
C LEU A 143 8.35 -21.22 14.24
N GLY A 144 7.39 -21.48 15.15
CA GLY A 144 6.04 -20.92 15.08
C GLY A 144 6.06 -19.39 15.13
N ALA A 145 6.76 -18.83 16.13
CA ALA A 145 6.89 -17.38 16.30
C ALA A 145 7.60 -16.70 15.12
N GLU A 146 8.63 -17.32 14.56
CA GLU A 146 9.31 -16.85 13.35
C GLU A 146 8.38 -16.86 12.12
N SER A 147 7.64 -17.96 11.94
CA SER A 147 6.66 -18.08 10.84
C SER A 147 5.60 -16.98 10.89
N ASP A 148 5.10 -16.67 12.08
CA ASP A 148 4.12 -15.59 12.30
C ASP A 148 4.74 -14.21 12.03
N ALA A 149 5.95 -13.98 12.51
CA ALA A 149 6.69 -12.74 12.24
C ALA A 149 6.89 -12.53 10.73
N ARG A 150 7.27 -13.60 10.00
CA ARG A 150 7.41 -13.59 8.54
C ARG A 150 6.09 -13.28 7.85
N ASN A 151 5.01 -13.90 8.26
CA ASN A 151 3.68 -13.65 7.69
C ASN A 151 3.22 -12.20 7.89
N ARG A 152 3.46 -11.62 9.09
CA ARG A 152 3.16 -10.20 9.34
C ARG A 152 3.97 -9.28 8.44
N ALA A 153 5.28 -9.51 8.30
CA ALA A 153 6.16 -8.72 7.45
C ALA A 153 5.73 -8.80 5.97
N LEU A 154 5.42 -10.00 5.47
CA LEU A 154 4.97 -10.18 4.08
C LEU A 154 3.62 -9.52 3.79
N ARG A 155 2.67 -9.53 4.75
CA ARG A 155 1.39 -8.81 4.61
C ARG A 155 1.60 -7.29 4.54
N SER A 156 2.49 -6.75 5.37
CA SER A 156 2.86 -5.32 5.32
C SER A 156 3.49 -4.95 3.99
N ILE A 157 4.44 -5.76 3.49
CA ILE A 157 5.07 -5.56 2.18
C ILE A 157 4.03 -5.61 1.04
N ALA A 158 3.08 -6.56 1.10
CA ALA A 158 2.05 -6.66 0.08
C ALA A 158 1.16 -5.41 0.03
N GLU A 159 0.83 -4.82 1.18
CA GLU A 159 0.06 -3.58 1.24
C GLU A 159 0.85 -2.39 0.70
N ASP A 160 2.11 -2.23 1.11
CA ASP A 160 2.99 -1.17 0.61
C ASP A 160 3.20 -1.26 -0.90
N LEU A 161 3.39 -2.48 -1.43
CA LEU A 161 3.49 -2.72 -2.87
C LEU A 161 2.20 -2.35 -3.58
N ARG A 162 1.03 -2.72 -3.03
CA ARG A 162 -0.27 -2.35 -3.59
C ARG A 162 -0.40 -0.84 -3.76
N LEU A 163 -0.09 -0.09 -2.69
CA LEU A 163 -0.18 1.37 -2.70
C LEU A 163 0.79 2.01 -3.70
N ARG A 164 2.05 1.55 -3.74
CA ARG A 164 3.06 2.09 -4.66
C ARG A 164 2.75 1.77 -6.13
N VAL A 165 2.29 0.55 -6.40
CA VAL A 165 1.90 0.14 -7.76
C VAL A 165 0.66 0.92 -8.20
N ALA A 166 -0.37 1.06 -7.34
CA ALA A 166 -1.54 1.87 -7.64
C ALA A 166 -1.16 3.32 -7.95
N GLY A 167 -0.29 3.94 -7.13
CA GLY A 167 0.22 5.29 -7.37
C GLY A 167 0.99 5.41 -8.68
N ALA A 168 1.81 4.42 -9.04
CA ALA A 168 2.54 4.41 -10.30
C ALA A 168 1.61 4.29 -11.52
N LEU A 169 0.53 3.52 -11.40
CA LEU A 169 -0.47 3.36 -12.48
C LEU A 169 -1.33 4.63 -12.68
N THR A 170 -1.59 5.39 -11.61
CA THR A 170 -2.40 6.62 -11.68
C THR A 170 -1.58 7.84 -12.11
N ASN A 171 -0.27 7.87 -11.84
CA ASN A 171 0.63 8.97 -12.18
C ASN A 171 1.22 8.86 -13.60
N VAL A 172 0.85 7.85 -14.40
CA VAL A 172 1.18 7.85 -15.84
C VAL A 172 0.33 8.95 -16.50
N PRO A 173 0.93 10.02 -17.07
CA PRO A 173 0.15 11.08 -17.70
C PRO A 173 -0.73 10.50 -18.80
N ARG A 174 -2.05 10.70 -18.73
CA ARG A 174 -3.03 10.30 -19.76
C ARG A 174 -2.72 10.86 -21.16
N THR A 175 -1.80 11.80 -21.24
CA THR A 175 -1.31 12.41 -22.49
C THR A 175 -0.69 11.41 -23.45
N ILE A 176 -0.13 10.30 -22.98
CA ILE A 176 0.56 9.31 -23.83
C ILE A 176 -0.44 8.35 -24.50
N GLU A 177 -1.58 8.07 -23.84
CA GLU A 177 -2.62 7.18 -24.41
C GLU A 177 -3.24 7.78 -25.69
N LYS A 178 -3.38 9.11 -25.73
CA LYS A 178 -3.95 9.86 -26.88
C LYS A 178 -3.00 9.92 -28.08
N ILE A 179 -1.68 9.76 -27.86
CA ILE A 179 -0.65 9.79 -28.91
C ILE A 179 -0.47 8.42 -29.58
N ILE A 180 -0.68 7.33 -28.83
CA ILE A 180 -0.41 5.96 -29.29
C ILE A 180 -1.62 5.31 -29.96
N TYR A 181 -2.84 5.72 -29.58
CA TYR A 181 -4.08 5.26 -30.18
C TYR A 181 -4.90 6.45 -30.70
N PRO A 182 -4.59 6.99 -31.89
CA PRO A 182 -5.51 7.92 -32.53
C PRO A 182 -6.82 7.16 -32.80
N LYS A 183 -7.92 7.69 -32.27
CA LYS A 183 -9.28 7.19 -32.52
C LYS A 183 -9.46 7.06 -34.01
N LYS A 184 -9.51 5.84 -34.52
CA LYS A 184 -9.77 5.56 -35.93
C LYS A 184 -11.23 5.95 -36.18
N ASP A 185 -11.48 7.11 -36.76
CA ASP A 185 -12.80 7.51 -37.26
C ASP A 185 -13.20 6.53 -38.35
N ILE A 186 -14.11 5.64 -38.01
CA ILE A 186 -14.78 4.77 -38.96
C ILE A 186 -15.91 5.62 -39.59
N ARG A 187 -15.71 6.07 -40.81
CA ARG A 187 -16.78 6.54 -41.70
C ARG A 187 -17.48 5.35 -42.31
#